data_96b62d2b500022ce205e57f1b37471a0
#
_entry.id   96b62d2b500022ce205e57f1b37471a0
#
_cell.length_a   1.000
_cell.length_b   1.000
_cell.length_c   1.000
_cell.angle_alpha   90.00
_cell.angle_beta   90.00
_cell.angle_gamma   90.00
#
_symmetry.space_group_name_H-M   'P 1'
#
loop_
_entity.id
_entity.type
_entity.pdbx_description
1 polymer ?
#
loop_
_entity_poly.entity_id
_entity_poly.type
_entity_poly.pdbx_seq_one_letter_code
_entity_poly.pdbx_strand_id
1 'polypeptide(L)'
;RRMARGGGYPCRHCLDFIVEGDPYLTLAYRPFPAVQPYAETGPIFLHAQACPRYEPGDGLPAILRDSPDFILRGYGHDDRIVYGTGAVIAQGQIEARAQDLLADPAIAYVHVRSARNNCYQCRIERR
;
A
#
# COMPACT_ATOMS: atom_id res chain seq x y z
N ARG A 1 15.85 -1.79 15.10
CA ARG A 1 15.70 -0.34 15.01
C ARG A 1 16.91 0.28 14.33
N ARG A 2 16.68 0.99 13.26
CA ARG A 2 17.72 1.66 12.48
C ARG A 2 17.33 3.11 12.23
N MET A 3 18.29 3.93 11.78
CA MET A 3 18.06 5.32 11.37
C MET A 3 17.90 5.39 9.86
N ALA A 4 16.89 6.12 9.38
CA ALA A 4 16.67 6.34 7.95
C ALA A 4 17.85 7.12 7.36
N ARG A 5 18.32 6.66 6.20
CA ARG A 5 19.42 7.30 5.44
C ARG A 5 18.89 7.72 4.07
N GLY A 6 18.69 9.01 3.89
CA GLY A 6 18.07 9.54 2.68
C GLY A 6 16.56 9.36 2.67
N GLY A 7 15.95 9.45 1.48
CA GLY A 7 14.53 9.24 1.28
C GLY A 7 14.15 7.79 1.02
N GLY A 8 12.88 7.55 0.76
CA GLY A 8 12.41 6.23 0.30
C GLY A 8 12.05 5.24 1.39
N TYR A 9 11.83 5.69 2.62
CA TYR A 9 11.36 4.84 3.74
C TYR A 9 9.88 5.15 4.05
N PRO A 10 8.91 4.55 3.33
CA PRO A 10 7.50 4.83 3.58
C PRO A 10 7.01 4.15 4.86
N CYS A 11 6.41 4.93 5.75
CA CYS A 11 5.74 4.39 6.94
C CYS A 11 4.36 3.87 6.56
N ARG A 12 4.08 2.59 6.83
CA ARG A 12 2.78 1.96 6.46
C ARG A 12 1.65 2.31 7.43
N HIS A 13 1.92 3.07 8.45
CA HIS A 13 0.91 3.54 9.42
C HIS A 13 0.37 4.93 9.08
N CYS A 14 1.26 5.92 8.93
CA CYS A 14 0.83 7.28 8.59
C CYS A 14 0.83 7.56 7.08
N LEU A 15 1.37 6.66 6.27
CA LEU A 15 1.49 6.74 4.81
C LEU A 15 2.26 7.99 4.34
N ASP A 16 3.22 8.41 5.13
CA ASP A 16 4.18 9.43 4.82
C ASP A 16 5.60 8.86 4.95
N PHE A 17 6.59 9.59 4.45
CA PHE A 17 7.97 9.12 4.51
C PHE A 17 8.60 9.39 5.86
N ILE A 18 9.45 8.45 6.30
CA ILE A 18 10.28 8.62 7.49
C ILE A 18 11.43 9.55 7.12
N VAL A 19 11.58 10.62 7.88
CA VAL A 19 12.59 11.65 7.63
C VAL A 19 13.99 11.09 7.84
N GLU A 20 14.93 11.49 7.00
CA GLU A 20 16.34 11.13 7.15
C GLU A 20 16.84 11.46 8.57
N GLY A 21 17.51 10.50 9.18
CA GLY A 21 18.00 10.60 10.55
C GLY A 21 17.03 10.11 11.61
N ASP A 22 15.75 9.94 11.28
CA ASP A 22 14.77 9.39 12.22
C ASP A 22 14.88 7.86 12.32
N PRO A 23 14.59 7.31 13.50
CA PRO A 23 14.60 5.86 13.69
C PRO A 23 13.39 5.22 13.02
N TYR A 24 13.59 4.01 12.49
CA TYR A 24 12.53 3.24 11.88
C TYR A 24 12.60 1.76 12.27
N LEU A 25 11.47 1.07 12.11
CA LEU A 25 11.34 -0.37 12.30
C LEU A 25 11.13 -1.03 10.95
N THR A 26 11.74 -2.20 10.77
CA THR A 26 11.42 -3.11 9.67
C THR A 26 10.83 -4.37 10.26
N LEU A 27 9.68 -4.78 9.76
CA LEU A 27 9.01 -5.98 10.24
C LEU A 27 8.29 -6.71 9.10
N ALA A 28 8.05 -8.00 9.31
CA ALA A 28 7.23 -8.78 8.41
C ALA A 28 5.76 -8.48 8.67
N TYR A 29 5.01 -8.20 7.61
CA TYR A 29 3.61 -7.85 7.69
C TYR A 29 2.78 -8.62 6.67
N ARG A 30 1.67 -9.16 7.14
CA ARG A 30 0.68 -9.82 6.30
C ARG A 30 -0.58 -8.95 6.29
N PRO A 31 -0.86 -8.21 5.19
CA PRO A 31 -2.03 -7.32 5.12
C PRO A 31 -3.33 -8.07 4.79
N PHE A 32 -3.53 -9.21 5.44
CA PHE A 32 -4.71 -10.07 5.29
C PHE A 32 -5.06 -10.66 6.65
N PRO A 33 -6.36 -10.88 6.94
CA PRO A 33 -6.78 -11.31 8.27
C PRO A 33 -6.42 -12.75 8.61
N ALA A 34 -6.22 -13.61 7.60
CA ALA A 34 -5.93 -15.02 7.81
C ALA A 34 -4.95 -15.56 6.78
N VAL A 35 -4.28 -16.66 7.08
CA VAL A 35 -3.42 -17.37 6.14
C VAL A 35 -4.28 -18.07 5.10
N GLN A 36 -3.97 -17.85 3.83
CA GLN A 36 -4.58 -18.52 2.67
C GLN A 36 -3.60 -18.36 1.49
N PRO A 37 -3.79 -19.03 0.34
CA PRO A 37 -2.74 -19.03 -0.69
C PRO A 37 -2.29 -17.67 -1.20
N TYR A 38 -3.12 -16.63 -1.10
CA TYR A 38 -2.79 -15.27 -1.56
C TYR A 38 -2.34 -14.33 -0.43
N ALA A 39 -2.30 -14.82 0.81
CA ALA A 39 -1.94 -14.02 1.97
C ALA A 39 -0.42 -13.94 2.14
N GLU A 40 0.22 -13.18 1.31
CA GLU A 40 1.67 -12.99 1.40
C GLU A 40 2.07 -12.18 2.63
N THR A 41 3.29 -12.44 3.10
CA THR A 41 3.95 -11.68 4.16
C THR A 41 5.22 -11.09 3.60
N GLY A 42 5.43 -9.81 3.78
CA GLY A 42 6.60 -9.10 3.28
C GLY A 42 7.07 -8.01 4.23
N PRO A 43 8.24 -7.42 3.95
CA PRO A 43 8.78 -6.38 4.81
C PRO A 43 8.01 -5.07 4.64
N ILE A 44 7.79 -4.38 5.76
CA ILE A 44 7.30 -3.00 5.77
C ILE A 44 8.15 -2.16 6.71
N PHE A 45 8.11 -0.84 6.50
CA PHE A 45 8.70 0.13 7.40
C PHE A 45 7.62 0.81 8.24
N LEU A 46 7.97 1.14 9.48
CA LEU A 46 7.16 1.98 10.36
C LEU A 46 8.08 2.98 11.06
N HIS A 47 7.54 4.15 11.41
CA HIS A 47 8.23 5.01 12.35
C HIS A 47 8.49 4.23 13.65
N ALA A 48 9.70 4.34 14.22
CA ALA A 48 9.98 3.77 15.54
C ALA A 48 9.33 4.60 16.66
N GLN A 49 9.09 5.89 16.41
CA GLN A 49 8.36 6.77 17.30
C GLN A 49 6.88 6.81 16.88
N ALA A 50 6.01 7.15 17.84
CA ALA A 50 4.57 7.22 17.55
C ALA A 50 4.27 8.24 16.45
N CYS A 51 3.41 7.86 15.53
CA CYS A 51 2.87 8.73 14.49
C CYS A 51 1.36 8.50 14.36
N PRO A 52 0.59 9.51 13.90
CA PRO A 52 -0.84 9.32 13.71
C PRO A 52 -1.11 8.35 12.56
N ARG A 53 -2.12 7.50 12.71
CA ARG A 53 -2.59 6.66 11.61
C ARG A 53 -3.09 7.55 10.46
N TYR A 54 -2.79 7.17 9.23
CA TYR A 54 -3.30 7.86 8.06
C TYR A 54 -4.83 7.89 8.07
N GLU A 55 -5.37 9.07 7.84
CA GLU A 55 -6.82 9.24 7.66
C GLU A 55 -7.09 9.59 6.19
N PRO A 56 -8.03 8.89 5.52
CA PRO A 56 -8.39 9.21 4.15
C PRO A 56 -8.87 10.65 4.02
N GLY A 57 -8.40 11.33 2.96
CA GLY A 57 -8.76 12.68 2.62
C GLY A 57 -8.83 12.85 1.12
N ASP A 58 -8.67 14.07 0.64
CA ASP A 58 -8.62 14.34 -0.78
C ASP A 58 -7.23 14.01 -1.33
N GLY A 59 -7.20 13.25 -2.43
CA GLY A 59 -5.98 12.88 -3.11
C GLY A 59 -5.27 11.66 -2.51
N LEU A 60 -4.07 11.39 -3.02
CA LEU A 60 -3.28 10.25 -2.65
C LEU A 60 -2.42 10.54 -1.41
N PRO A 61 -2.16 9.53 -0.55
CA PRO A 61 -1.17 9.69 0.51
C PRO A 61 0.23 9.96 -0.07
N ALA A 62 1.09 10.59 0.73
CA ALA A 62 2.41 11.04 0.28
C ALA A 62 3.26 9.91 -0.32
N ILE A 63 3.21 8.69 0.26
CA ILE A 63 4.01 7.57 -0.25
C ILE A 63 3.64 7.14 -1.66
N LEU A 64 2.43 7.45 -2.14
CA LEU A 64 2.02 7.16 -3.51
C LEU A 64 2.35 8.28 -4.50
N ARG A 65 3.00 9.36 -4.05
CA ARG A 65 3.37 10.50 -4.91
C ARG A 65 4.84 10.51 -5.31
N ASP A 66 5.62 9.53 -4.84
CA ASP A 66 7.07 9.52 -5.00
C ASP A 66 7.56 8.67 -6.18
N SER A 67 6.73 7.83 -6.74
CA SER A 67 7.11 6.94 -7.85
C SER A 67 6.20 7.18 -9.06
N PRO A 68 6.72 6.94 -10.29
CA PRO A 68 5.93 7.19 -11.51
C PRO A 68 4.77 6.20 -11.68
N ASP A 69 4.88 5.02 -11.09
CA ASP A 69 3.91 3.95 -11.26
C ASP A 69 3.86 3.03 -10.04
N PHE A 70 2.77 2.29 -9.94
CA PHE A 70 2.52 1.30 -8.90
C PHE A 70 1.74 0.11 -9.47
N ILE A 71 1.80 -1.02 -8.80
CA ILE A 71 0.92 -2.15 -9.10
C ILE A 71 -0.36 -1.95 -8.29
N LEU A 72 -1.51 -2.02 -8.97
CA LEU A 72 -2.82 -2.12 -8.33
C LEU A 72 -3.40 -3.49 -8.59
N ARG A 73 -4.02 -4.07 -7.56
CA ARG A 73 -4.56 -5.43 -7.61
C ARG A 73 -5.84 -5.49 -6.79
N GLY A 74 -6.90 -6.03 -7.38
CA GLY A 74 -8.18 -6.21 -6.71
C GLY A 74 -8.26 -7.56 -5.99
N TYR A 75 -8.89 -7.53 -4.81
CA TYR A 75 -9.14 -8.72 -3.99
C TYR A 75 -10.64 -8.91 -3.75
N GLY A 76 -11.06 -10.17 -3.75
CA GLY A 76 -12.44 -10.53 -3.45
C GLY A 76 -12.76 -10.52 -1.96
N HIS A 77 -14.01 -10.82 -1.63
CA HIS A 77 -14.47 -10.89 -0.23
C HIS A 77 -13.86 -12.07 0.54
N ASP A 78 -13.23 -13.01 -0.16
CA ASP A 78 -12.47 -14.12 0.39
C ASP A 78 -10.97 -13.80 0.57
N ASP A 79 -10.57 -12.54 0.37
CA ASP A 79 -9.19 -12.05 0.45
C ASP A 79 -8.24 -12.67 -0.58
N ARG A 80 -8.78 -13.19 -1.69
CA ARG A 80 -8.00 -13.74 -2.80
C ARG A 80 -7.94 -12.77 -3.97
N ILE A 81 -6.87 -12.86 -4.75
CA ILE A 81 -6.71 -12.04 -5.95
C ILE A 81 -7.85 -12.34 -6.92
N VAL A 82 -8.50 -11.28 -7.41
CA VAL A 82 -9.41 -11.39 -8.55
C VAL A 82 -8.56 -11.26 -9.81
N TYR A 83 -8.40 -12.36 -10.55
CA TYR A 83 -7.56 -12.38 -11.74
C TYR A 83 -8.07 -11.41 -12.81
N GLY A 84 -7.15 -10.80 -13.51
CA GLY A 84 -7.45 -9.76 -14.50
C GLY A 84 -7.48 -8.34 -13.94
N THR A 85 -7.39 -8.16 -12.62
CA THR A 85 -7.40 -6.83 -12.00
C THR A 85 -6.00 -6.24 -11.80
N GLY A 86 -4.97 -7.08 -11.75
CA GLY A 86 -3.59 -6.63 -11.50
C GLY A 86 -2.97 -5.96 -12.71
N ALA A 87 -2.40 -4.78 -12.52
CA ALA A 87 -1.68 -4.06 -13.57
C ALA A 87 -0.74 -3.01 -12.97
N VAL A 88 0.27 -2.63 -13.75
CA VAL A 88 1.12 -1.48 -13.44
C VAL A 88 0.38 -0.23 -13.92
N ILE A 89 0.12 0.69 -13.01
CA ILE A 89 -0.69 1.88 -13.24
C ILE A 89 0.17 3.13 -13.00
N ALA A 90 0.12 4.08 -13.92
CA ALA A 90 0.76 5.38 -13.74
C ALA A 90 0.20 6.09 -12.51
N GLN A 91 1.04 6.81 -11.77
CA GLN A 91 0.65 7.51 -10.54
C GLN A 91 -0.61 8.36 -10.73
N GLY A 92 -0.72 9.11 -11.82
CA GLY A 92 -1.88 9.96 -12.10
C GLY A 92 -3.17 9.21 -12.41
N GLN A 93 -3.13 7.89 -12.58
CA GLN A 93 -4.28 7.05 -12.89
C GLN A 93 -4.73 6.16 -11.74
N ILE A 94 -4.07 6.25 -10.59
CA ILE A 94 -4.36 5.36 -9.45
C ILE A 94 -5.81 5.50 -8.99
N GLU A 95 -6.27 6.72 -8.77
CA GLU A 95 -7.64 6.97 -8.29
C GLU A 95 -8.68 6.46 -9.28
N ALA A 96 -8.52 6.77 -10.57
CA ALA A 96 -9.45 6.34 -11.61
C ALA A 96 -9.47 4.81 -11.73
N ARG A 97 -8.31 4.17 -11.70
CA ARG A 97 -8.22 2.70 -11.75
C ARG A 97 -8.84 2.04 -10.54
N ALA A 98 -8.61 2.58 -9.35
CA ALA A 98 -9.20 2.06 -8.12
C ALA A 98 -10.74 2.18 -8.15
N GLN A 99 -11.26 3.31 -8.64
CA GLN A 99 -12.71 3.49 -8.79
C GLN A 99 -13.30 2.49 -9.78
N ASP A 100 -12.64 2.25 -10.90
CA ASP A 100 -13.08 1.25 -11.89
C ASP A 100 -13.14 -0.14 -11.29
N LEU A 101 -12.09 -0.55 -10.57
CA LEU A 101 -12.07 -1.85 -9.92
C LEU A 101 -13.16 -1.98 -8.87
N LEU A 102 -13.31 -0.97 -8.04
CA LEU A 102 -14.30 -0.98 -6.94
C LEU A 102 -15.75 -0.81 -7.43
N ALA A 103 -15.96 -0.46 -8.69
CA ALA A 103 -17.29 -0.48 -9.30
C ALA A 103 -17.84 -1.91 -9.46
N ASP A 104 -16.96 -2.91 -9.53
CA ASP A 104 -17.35 -4.32 -9.54
C ASP A 104 -17.64 -4.77 -8.10
N PRO A 105 -18.87 -5.21 -7.79
CA PRO A 105 -19.22 -5.64 -6.43
C PRO A 105 -18.47 -6.90 -5.97
N ALA A 106 -17.87 -7.66 -6.88
CA ALA A 106 -17.05 -8.81 -6.54
C ALA A 106 -15.70 -8.42 -5.94
N ILE A 107 -15.26 -7.18 -6.14
CA ILE A 107 -14.00 -6.67 -5.59
C ILE A 107 -14.28 -5.98 -4.25
N ALA A 108 -13.71 -6.52 -3.18
CA ALA A 108 -13.87 -5.99 -1.83
C ALA A 108 -12.95 -4.80 -1.57
N TYR A 109 -11.71 -4.85 -2.06
CA TYR A 109 -10.71 -3.82 -1.86
C TYR A 109 -9.58 -3.94 -2.90
N VAL A 110 -8.75 -2.92 -2.96
CA VAL A 110 -7.58 -2.85 -3.85
C VAL A 110 -6.33 -2.65 -2.99
N HIS A 111 -5.26 -3.40 -3.28
CA HIS A 111 -3.93 -3.13 -2.74
C HIS A 111 -3.08 -2.39 -3.75
N VAL A 112 -2.35 -1.40 -3.26
CA VAL A 112 -1.32 -0.69 -4.01
C VAL A 112 0.03 -1.24 -3.58
N ARG A 113 0.87 -1.59 -4.57
CA ARG A 113 2.17 -2.21 -4.36
C ARG A 113 3.22 -1.46 -5.18
N SER A 114 4.46 -1.48 -4.72
CA SER A 114 5.55 -0.87 -5.51
C SER A 114 5.78 -1.63 -6.81
N ALA A 115 5.96 -0.91 -7.92
CA ALA A 115 6.07 -1.54 -9.24
C ALA A 115 7.33 -2.40 -9.40
N ARG A 116 8.41 -2.05 -8.72
CA ARG A 116 9.70 -2.73 -8.88
C ARG A 116 9.93 -3.83 -7.85
N ASN A 117 9.57 -3.59 -6.60
CA ASN A 117 9.81 -4.54 -5.51
C ASN A 117 8.57 -5.31 -5.09
N ASN A 118 7.40 -4.97 -5.62
CA ASN A 118 6.13 -5.59 -5.28
C ASN A 118 5.82 -5.55 -3.78
N CYS A 119 6.27 -4.49 -3.09
CA CYS A 119 6.02 -4.32 -1.66
C CYS A 119 4.68 -3.65 -1.43
N TYR A 120 3.92 -4.17 -0.46
CA TYR A 120 2.66 -3.56 -0.04
C TYR A 120 2.86 -2.11 0.39
N GLN A 121 2.02 -1.21 -0.12
CA GLN A 121 2.01 0.20 0.24
C GLN A 121 0.78 0.55 1.08
N CYS A 122 -0.39 0.35 0.54
CA CYS A 122 -1.64 0.66 1.23
C CYS A 122 -2.83 -0.06 0.60
N ARG A 123 -3.96 0.02 1.29
CA ARG A 123 -5.23 -0.53 0.88
C ARG A 123 -6.21 0.59 0.52
N ILE A 124 -6.95 0.40 -0.57
CA ILE A 124 -8.02 1.31 -0.99
C ILE A 124 -9.35 0.58 -0.86
N GLU A 125 -10.29 1.21 -0.19
CA GLU A 125 -11.64 0.69 0.01
C GLU A 125 -12.69 1.64 -0.54
N ARG A 126 -13.92 1.13 -0.72
CA ARG A 126 -15.09 1.98 -1.01
C ARG A 126 -15.33 2.93 0.15
N ARG A 127 -15.81 4.09 -0.18
CA ARG A 127 -16.31 5.02 0.82
C ARG A 127 -17.72 4.66 1.26
#